data_b68bc8f47bd2d2f55dc0aee3bea12260
#
_entry.id   b68bc8f47bd2d2f55dc0aee3bea12260
#
_cell.length_a   1.000
_cell.length_b   1.000
_cell.length_c   1.000
_cell.angle_alpha   90.00
_cell.angle_beta   90.00
_cell.angle_gamma   90.00
#
_symmetry.space_group_name_H-M   'P 1'
#
loop_
_entity.id
_entity.type
_entity.pdbx_description
1 polymer ?
#
loop_
_entity_poly.entity_id
_entity_poly.type
_entity_poly.pdbx_seq_one_letter_code
_entity_poly.pdbx_strand_id
1 'polypeptide(L)'
;MATTADLKNGITLDIEGQLWNVVEFQHVKPGKGPAFVRTKLKSVLTGKVIDRTFNSGVKIDIEILEKRDMQFLYKEGEDFVFMDAKTFDQMTISMATVGEMANYMLENTDAVVAVHDDNPLYIELAAAVPLKITYTEPGIQGDRSSGGTKPATVETGIEIQVPLFIKQDEIVMVDTRDGSYQGRAN
;
A
#
# COMPACT_ATOMS: atom_id res chain seq x y z
N MET A 1 -3.68 -28.77 10.84
CA MET A 1 -3.91 -28.51 9.39
C MET A 1 -5.18 -27.70 9.27
N ALA A 2 -5.11 -26.56 8.61
CA ALA A 2 -6.26 -25.70 8.40
C ALA A 2 -7.15 -26.22 7.27
N THR A 3 -8.44 -25.93 7.37
CA THR A 3 -9.44 -26.25 6.36
C THR A 3 -10.27 -25.01 6.03
N THR A 4 -11.17 -25.11 5.06
CA THR A 4 -12.09 -24.01 4.74
C THR A 4 -12.98 -23.57 5.91
N ALA A 5 -13.10 -24.37 6.98
CA ALA A 5 -13.79 -23.97 8.20
C ALA A 5 -13.03 -22.91 9.00
N ASP A 6 -11.72 -22.79 8.81
CA ASP A 6 -10.84 -21.86 9.50
C ASP A 6 -10.71 -20.51 8.76
N LEU A 7 -11.39 -20.36 7.63
CA LEU A 7 -11.37 -19.11 6.83
C LEU A 7 -11.90 -17.94 7.64
N LYS A 8 -11.18 -16.83 7.56
CA LYS A 8 -11.54 -15.52 8.13
C LYS A 8 -11.10 -14.41 7.17
N ASN A 9 -11.82 -13.30 7.17
CA ASN A 9 -11.38 -12.12 6.43
C ASN A 9 -10.01 -11.63 6.97
N GLY A 10 -9.13 -11.28 6.06
CA GLY A 10 -7.80 -10.77 6.37
C GLY A 10 -6.70 -11.81 6.56
N ILE A 11 -7.02 -13.12 6.57
CA ILE A 11 -5.97 -14.15 6.59
C ILE A 11 -5.30 -14.27 5.22
N THR A 12 -4.06 -14.72 5.23
CA THR A 12 -3.29 -14.98 4.01
C THR A 12 -3.24 -16.48 3.74
N LEU A 13 -3.50 -16.86 2.51
CA LEU A 13 -3.40 -18.23 2.01
C LEU A 13 -2.25 -18.35 1.03
N ASP A 14 -1.50 -19.45 1.12
CA ASP A 14 -0.66 -19.90 0.00
C ASP A 14 -1.51 -20.76 -0.93
N ILE A 15 -1.59 -20.35 -2.17
CA ILE A 15 -2.26 -21.10 -3.24
C ILE A 15 -1.26 -21.24 -4.39
N GLU A 16 -0.73 -22.45 -4.55
CA GLU A 16 0.23 -22.76 -5.61
C GLU A 16 1.48 -21.87 -5.62
N GLY A 17 1.99 -21.54 -4.41
CA GLY A 17 3.17 -20.69 -4.23
C GLY A 17 2.89 -19.18 -4.36
N GLN A 18 1.61 -18.79 -4.41
CA GLN A 18 1.20 -17.39 -4.42
C GLN A 18 0.40 -17.04 -3.17
N LEU A 19 0.72 -15.89 -2.60
CA LEU A 19 0.08 -15.39 -1.39
C LEU A 19 -1.16 -14.55 -1.71
N TRP A 20 -2.28 -14.90 -1.09
CA TRP A 20 -3.58 -14.29 -1.29
C TRP A 20 -4.23 -13.91 0.03
N ASN A 21 -4.66 -12.67 0.18
CA ASN A 21 -5.47 -12.24 1.32
C ASN A 21 -6.94 -12.55 1.06
N VAL A 22 -7.61 -13.13 2.03
CA VAL A 22 -9.06 -13.34 2.00
C VAL A 22 -9.75 -12.01 2.30
N VAL A 23 -10.38 -11.43 1.29
CA VAL A 23 -11.15 -10.18 1.41
C VAL A 23 -12.54 -10.47 1.93
N GLU A 24 -13.17 -11.52 1.37
CA GLU A 24 -14.53 -11.93 1.70
C GLU A 24 -14.68 -13.44 1.48
N PHE A 25 -15.51 -14.08 2.27
CA PHE A 25 -15.85 -15.48 2.09
C PHE A 25 -17.31 -15.75 2.49
N GLN A 26 -17.91 -16.74 1.85
CA GLN A 26 -19.28 -17.17 2.10
C GLN A 26 -19.39 -18.69 2.05
N HIS A 27 -19.86 -19.29 3.14
CA HIS A 27 -20.25 -20.71 3.16
C HIS A 27 -21.61 -20.90 2.50
N VAL A 28 -21.68 -21.78 1.51
CA VAL A 28 -22.91 -22.09 0.79
C VAL A 28 -23.25 -23.57 0.97
N LYS A 29 -24.44 -23.84 1.48
CA LYS A 29 -25.01 -25.19 1.59
C LYS A 29 -26.21 -25.26 0.64
N PRO A 30 -26.02 -25.76 -0.60
CA PRO A 30 -27.13 -25.89 -1.53
C PRO A 30 -28.08 -26.98 -1.04
N GLY A 31 -29.37 -26.87 -1.39
CA GLY A 31 -30.37 -27.89 -1.06
C GLY A 31 -30.10 -29.24 -1.77
N LYS A 32 -29.37 -29.22 -2.86
CA LYS A 32 -28.86 -30.41 -3.57
C LYS A 32 -27.40 -30.16 -3.98
N GLY A 33 -26.52 -31.12 -3.65
CA GLY A 33 -25.09 -31.03 -3.94
C GLY A 33 -24.19 -30.76 -2.72
N PRO A 34 -22.86 -30.85 -2.90
CA PRO A 34 -21.90 -30.65 -1.84
C PRO A 34 -21.83 -29.18 -1.41
N ALA A 35 -21.58 -28.95 -0.13
CA ALA A 35 -21.33 -27.62 0.40
C ALA A 35 -20.00 -27.05 -0.13
N PHE A 36 -19.95 -25.77 -0.36
CA PHE A 36 -18.76 -25.08 -0.86
C PHE A 36 -18.59 -23.71 -0.19
N VAL A 37 -17.40 -23.13 -0.34
CA VAL A 37 -17.08 -21.79 0.16
C VAL A 37 -16.65 -20.94 -1.04
N ARG A 38 -17.37 -19.85 -1.28
CA ARG A 38 -16.94 -18.80 -2.22
C ARG A 38 -16.00 -17.86 -1.49
N THR A 39 -14.89 -17.53 -2.12
CA THR A 39 -13.92 -16.58 -1.58
C THR A 39 -13.59 -15.52 -2.61
N LYS A 40 -13.42 -14.29 -2.11
CA LYS A 40 -12.80 -13.20 -2.86
C LYS A 40 -11.38 -13.03 -2.32
N LEU A 41 -10.41 -13.20 -3.18
CA LEU A 41 -9.00 -13.23 -2.85
C LEU A 41 -8.28 -12.05 -3.51
N LYS A 42 -7.44 -11.36 -2.74
CA LYS A 42 -6.57 -10.28 -3.25
C LYS A 42 -5.12 -10.75 -3.19
N SER A 43 -4.44 -10.73 -4.34
CA SER A 43 -3.01 -11.02 -4.40
C SER A 43 -2.22 -10.07 -3.51
N VAL A 44 -1.36 -10.60 -2.65
CA VAL A 44 -0.50 -9.83 -1.76
C VAL A 44 0.50 -8.99 -2.56
N LEU A 45 1.03 -9.54 -3.66
CA LEU A 45 2.05 -8.87 -4.46
C LEU A 45 1.48 -7.93 -5.53
N THR A 46 0.43 -8.34 -6.24
CA THR A 46 -0.07 -7.58 -7.40
C THR A 46 -1.31 -6.76 -7.09
N GLY A 47 -1.97 -6.99 -5.96
CA GLY A 47 -3.25 -6.37 -5.62
C GLY A 47 -4.44 -6.87 -6.45
N LYS A 48 -4.22 -7.77 -7.42
CA LYS A 48 -5.28 -8.34 -8.25
C LYS A 48 -6.29 -9.09 -7.40
N VAL A 49 -7.58 -8.86 -7.67
CA VAL A 49 -8.67 -9.53 -6.98
C VAL A 49 -9.25 -10.62 -7.88
N ILE A 50 -9.45 -11.80 -7.33
CA ILE A 50 -10.10 -12.95 -8.00
C ILE A 50 -11.17 -13.57 -7.11
N ASP A 51 -12.15 -14.21 -7.72
CA ASP A 51 -13.10 -15.07 -7.02
C ASP A 51 -12.64 -16.53 -7.15
N ARG A 52 -12.60 -17.26 -6.04
CA ARG A 52 -12.28 -18.69 -6.02
C ARG A 52 -13.24 -19.45 -5.12
N THR A 53 -13.67 -20.61 -5.57
CA THR A 53 -14.56 -21.49 -4.84
C THR A 53 -13.81 -22.73 -4.38
N PHE A 54 -13.95 -23.07 -3.11
CA PHE A 54 -13.38 -24.26 -2.49
C PHE A 54 -14.50 -25.20 -2.06
N ASN A 55 -14.30 -26.50 -2.19
CA ASN A 55 -15.20 -27.46 -1.56
C ASN A 55 -15.12 -27.33 -0.03
N SER A 56 -16.25 -27.48 0.65
CA SER A 56 -16.27 -27.43 2.12
C SER A 56 -15.39 -28.55 2.71
N GLY A 57 -14.54 -28.20 3.68
CA GLY A 57 -13.64 -29.14 4.33
C GLY A 57 -12.32 -29.40 3.61
N VAL A 58 -12.07 -28.76 2.45
CA VAL A 58 -10.78 -28.84 1.78
C VAL A 58 -9.70 -28.23 2.63
N LYS A 59 -8.51 -28.84 2.61
CA LYS A 59 -7.31 -28.29 3.26
C LYS A 59 -6.87 -27.01 2.59
N ILE A 60 -6.46 -26.04 3.41
CA ILE A 60 -5.90 -24.78 3.00
C ILE A 60 -4.60 -24.54 3.76
N ASP A 61 -3.65 -23.87 3.11
CA ASP A 61 -2.40 -23.45 3.72
C ASP A 61 -2.52 -21.98 4.12
N ILE A 62 -2.55 -21.75 5.43
CA ILE A 62 -2.60 -20.41 6.02
C ILE A 62 -1.17 -19.96 6.31
N GLU A 63 -0.81 -18.81 5.77
CA GLU A 63 0.48 -18.17 5.99
C GLU A 63 0.35 -16.94 6.89
N ILE A 64 1.37 -16.69 7.70
CA ILE A 64 1.41 -15.55 8.60
C ILE A 64 2.34 -14.51 7.99
N LEU A 65 1.79 -13.32 7.70
CA LEU A 65 2.58 -12.15 7.35
C LEU A 65 2.89 -11.36 8.63
N GLU A 66 4.17 -11.15 8.88
CA GLU A 66 4.64 -10.27 9.93
C GLU A 66 4.65 -8.83 9.42
N LYS A 67 4.01 -7.92 10.14
CA LYS A 67 4.10 -6.49 9.88
C LYS A 67 5.08 -5.87 10.87
N ARG A 68 6.14 -5.26 10.33
CA ARG A 68 7.20 -4.59 11.11
C ARG A 68 7.11 -3.09 10.90
N ASP A 69 7.09 -2.34 12.01
CA ASP A 69 7.26 -0.90 11.97
C ASP A 69 8.72 -0.58 11.68
N MET A 70 8.97 0.08 10.57
CA MET A 70 10.32 0.41 10.10
C MET A 70 10.41 1.88 9.72
N GLN A 71 11.63 2.38 9.62
CA GLN A 71 11.91 3.74 9.16
C GLN A 71 12.83 3.68 7.95
N PHE A 72 12.45 4.39 6.88
CA PHE A 72 13.33 4.55 5.72
C PHE A 72 14.51 5.45 6.09
N LEU A 73 15.73 4.97 5.90
CA LEU A 73 16.94 5.72 6.22
C LEU A 73 17.53 6.43 4.99
N TYR A 74 17.88 5.67 3.95
CA TYR A 74 18.52 6.22 2.74
C TYR A 74 18.41 5.23 1.57
N LYS A 75 18.69 5.74 0.38
CA LYS A 75 18.87 4.91 -0.81
C LYS A 75 20.30 4.40 -0.92
N GLU A 76 20.43 3.13 -1.29
CA GLU A 76 21.70 2.51 -1.66
C GLU A 76 21.60 2.01 -3.12
N GLY A 77 22.07 2.82 -4.06
CA GLY A 77 21.83 2.59 -5.48
C GLY A 77 20.34 2.75 -5.82
N GLU A 78 19.72 1.70 -6.32
CA GLU A 78 18.28 1.66 -6.61
C GLU A 78 17.46 1.10 -5.44
N ASP A 79 18.11 0.54 -4.43
CA ASP A 79 17.47 -0.07 -3.29
C ASP A 79 17.28 0.91 -2.13
N PHE A 80 16.45 0.52 -1.18
CA PHE A 80 16.07 1.34 -0.04
C PHE A 80 16.46 0.64 1.26
N VAL A 81 17.17 1.33 2.15
CA VAL A 81 17.56 0.80 3.46
C VAL A 81 16.57 1.28 4.51
N PHE A 82 15.96 0.31 5.19
CA PHE A 82 15.04 0.52 6.29
C PHE A 82 15.63 0.00 7.60
N MET A 83 15.26 0.61 8.70
CA MET A 83 15.63 0.20 10.04
C MET A 83 14.38 -0.21 10.82
N ASP A 84 14.42 -1.38 11.45
CA ASP A 84 13.36 -1.84 12.35
C ASP A 84 13.28 -0.92 13.58
N ALA A 85 12.09 -0.44 13.89
CA ALA A 85 11.88 0.50 15.00
C ALA A 85 12.11 -0.12 16.39
N LYS A 86 12.09 -1.45 16.50
CA LYS A 86 12.25 -2.18 17.77
C LYS A 86 13.65 -2.75 17.96
N THR A 87 14.18 -3.39 16.90
CA THR A 87 15.48 -4.08 16.97
C THR A 87 16.62 -3.23 16.49
N PHE A 88 16.34 -2.17 15.74
CA PHE A 88 17.31 -1.30 15.05
C PHE A 88 18.12 -2.01 13.97
N ASP A 89 17.75 -3.24 13.62
CA ASP A 89 18.35 -3.95 12.51
C ASP A 89 17.98 -3.28 11.18
N GLN A 90 18.92 -3.29 10.25
CA GLN A 90 18.70 -2.73 8.92
C GLN A 90 18.33 -3.83 7.92
N MET A 91 17.42 -3.49 7.01
CA MET A 91 16.99 -4.33 5.91
C MET A 91 17.03 -3.54 4.61
N THR A 92 17.63 -4.10 3.59
CA THR A 92 17.61 -3.53 2.24
C THR A 92 16.41 -4.08 1.48
N ILE A 93 15.58 -3.19 0.95
CA ILE A 93 14.36 -3.52 0.20
C ILE A 93 14.51 -3.00 -1.22
N SER A 94 14.29 -3.86 -2.20
CA SER A 94 14.42 -3.50 -3.61
C SER A 94 13.37 -2.50 -4.07
N MET A 95 13.70 -1.71 -5.10
CA MET A 95 12.75 -0.81 -5.76
C MET A 95 11.48 -1.52 -6.23
N ALA A 96 11.60 -2.76 -6.70
CA ALA A 96 10.45 -3.55 -7.14
C ALA A 96 9.44 -3.81 -5.99
N THR A 97 9.93 -4.02 -4.77
CA THR A 97 9.10 -4.24 -3.58
C THR A 97 8.54 -2.93 -3.03
N VAL A 98 9.34 -1.87 -2.99
CA VAL A 98 8.89 -0.53 -2.55
C VAL A 98 7.84 0.03 -3.52
N GLY A 99 8.05 -0.14 -4.83
CA GLY A 99 7.12 0.27 -5.86
C GLY A 99 6.80 1.77 -5.83
N GLU A 100 5.54 2.09 -6.05
CA GLU A 100 5.05 3.48 -6.10
C GLU A 100 5.18 4.23 -4.77
N MET A 101 5.33 3.53 -3.65
CA MET A 101 5.55 4.17 -2.34
C MET A 101 6.83 5.01 -2.33
N ALA A 102 7.81 4.69 -3.17
CA ALA A 102 9.02 5.50 -3.34
C ALA A 102 8.74 6.98 -3.70
N ASN A 103 7.63 7.23 -4.37
CA ASN A 103 7.21 8.57 -4.77
C ASN A 103 6.80 9.47 -3.58
N TYR A 104 6.56 8.86 -2.42
CA TYR A 104 6.04 9.55 -1.22
C TYR A 104 6.99 9.45 -0.03
N MET A 105 8.16 8.81 -0.19
CA MET A 105 9.12 8.61 0.91
C MET A 105 10.26 9.63 0.84
N LEU A 106 10.50 10.23 2.00
CA LEU A 106 11.72 10.98 2.30
C LEU A 106 12.53 10.21 3.34
N GLU A 107 13.80 10.54 3.49
CA GLU A 107 14.61 10.01 4.60
C GLU A 107 13.90 10.23 5.94
N ASN A 108 13.95 9.22 6.79
CA ASN A 108 13.26 9.15 8.09
C ASN A 108 11.72 9.01 8.01
N THR A 109 11.15 8.67 6.85
CA THR A 109 9.73 8.33 6.75
C THR A 109 9.45 7.00 7.41
N ASP A 110 8.44 6.97 8.28
CA ASP A 110 7.95 5.73 8.89
C ASP A 110 7.14 4.92 7.89
N ALA A 111 7.35 3.61 7.90
CA ALA A 111 6.67 2.66 7.04
C ALA A 111 6.36 1.37 7.79
N VAL A 112 5.34 0.66 7.36
CA VAL A 112 5.08 -0.72 7.78
C VAL A 112 5.52 -1.65 6.66
N VAL A 113 6.40 -2.58 6.97
CA VAL A 113 6.90 -3.58 6.03
C VAL A 113 6.26 -4.92 6.32
N ALA A 114 5.58 -5.50 5.34
CA ALA A 114 5.06 -6.86 5.43
C ALA A 114 6.16 -7.83 5.03
N VAL A 115 6.43 -8.78 5.92
CA VAL A 115 7.53 -9.75 5.79
C VAL A 115 6.96 -11.16 5.90
N HIS A 116 7.43 -12.05 5.03
CA HIS A 116 7.16 -13.48 5.08
C HIS A 116 8.50 -14.23 4.99
N ASP A 117 8.79 -15.06 5.99
CA ASP A 117 10.09 -15.78 6.09
C ASP A 117 11.31 -14.86 5.89
N ASP A 118 11.32 -13.73 6.60
CA ASP A 118 12.33 -12.67 6.52
C ASP A 118 12.47 -11.97 5.14
N ASN A 119 11.57 -12.27 4.20
CA ASN A 119 11.53 -11.59 2.90
C ASN A 119 10.49 -10.47 2.91
N PRO A 120 10.88 -9.22 2.59
CA PRO A 120 9.93 -8.13 2.45
C PRO A 120 9.06 -8.34 1.21
N LEU A 121 7.75 -8.22 1.36
CA LEU A 121 6.78 -8.41 0.29
C LEU A 121 6.24 -7.11 -0.26
N TYR A 122 5.90 -6.18 0.61
CA TYR A 122 5.43 -4.84 0.27
C TYR A 122 5.59 -3.90 1.45
N ILE A 123 5.48 -2.60 1.20
CA ILE A 123 5.46 -1.58 2.24
C ILE A 123 4.15 -0.81 2.22
N GLU A 124 3.76 -0.31 3.40
CA GLU A 124 2.64 0.60 3.59
C GLU A 124 3.15 1.89 4.24
N LEU A 125 2.72 3.04 3.72
CA LEU A 125 2.95 4.34 4.34
C LEU A 125 1.68 4.81 5.06
N ALA A 126 1.80 5.88 5.82
CA ALA A 126 0.63 6.61 6.31
C ALA A 126 -0.28 7.00 5.14
N ALA A 127 -1.58 7.09 5.38
CA ALA A 127 -2.56 7.42 4.33
C ALA A 127 -2.27 8.74 3.61
N ALA A 128 -1.66 9.69 4.32
CA ALA A 128 -1.16 10.93 3.74
C ALA A 128 0.18 11.30 4.39
N VAL A 129 1.06 11.88 3.59
CA VAL A 129 2.40 12.33 4.01
C VAL A 129 2.63 13.80 3.69
N PRO A 130 3.38 14.53 4.52
CA PRO A 130 3.73 15.92 4.23
C PRO A 130 4.86 15.95 3.19
N LEU A 131 4.64 16.70 2.10
CA LEU A 131 5.64 16.92 1.05
C LEU A 131 5.72 18.41 0.72
N LYS A 132 6.95 18.91 0.54
CA LYS A 132 7.20 20.30 0.19
C LYS A 132 7.04 20.51 -1.31
N ILE A 133 6.35 21.57 -1.71
CA ILE A 133 6.27 22.01 -3.10
C ILE A 133 7.61 22.64 -3.49
N THR A 134 8.30 22.03 -4.44
CA THR A 134 9.58 22.56 -4.95
C THR A 134 9.40 23.48 -6.14
N TYR A 135 8.36 23.26 -6.93
CA TYR A 135 8.01 24.10 -8.06
C TYR A 135 6.50 24.12 -8.33
N THR A 136 5.96 25.28 -8.60
CA THR A 136 4.62 25.45 -9.16
C THR A 136 4.51 26.83 -9.81
N GLU A 137 3.72 26.93 -10.87
CA GLU A 137 3.43 28.20 -11.50
C GLU A 137 2.48 29.06 -10.64
N PRO A 138 2.53 30.39 -10.76
CA PRO A 138 1.54 31.26 -10.15
C PRO A 138 0.13 30.90 -10.63
N GLY A 139 -0.82 30.80 -9.69
CA GLY A 139 -2.21 30.56 -10.04
C GLY A 139 -2.81 31.80 -10.70
N ILE A 140 -3.02 31.78 -12.00
CA ILE A 140 -3.73 32.81 -12.71
C ILE A 140 -5.22 32.47 -12.63
N GLN A 141 -5.98 33.30 -11.94
CA GLN A 141 -7.44 33.28 -11.99
C GLN A 141 -7.90 33.88 -13.33
N GLY A 142 -7.82 33.08 -14.39
CA GLY A 142 -8.55 33.38 -15.61
C GLY A 142 -9.92 32.72 -15.54
N ASP A 143 -10.96 33.42 -15.95
CA ASP A 143 -12.37 33.03 -16.26
C ASP A 143 -13.00 31.74 -15.64
N ARG A 144 -12.39 31.11 -14.68
CA ARG A 144 -12.93 29.93 -13.98
C ARG A 144 -13.47 30.35 -12.62
N SER A 145 -14.75 30.54 -12.57
CA SER A 145 -15.49 31.00 -11.40
C SER A 145 -15.54 29.99 -10.23
N SER A 146 -14.88 28.85 -10.30
CA SER A 146 -14.85 27.87 -9.20
C SER A 146 -13.65 26.90 -9.31
N GLY A 147 -12.76 26.97 -8.33
CA GLY A 147 -11.97 25.81 -7.89
C GLY A 147 -11.06 25.12 -8.92
N GLY A 148 -10.26 25.84 -9.68
CA GLY A 148 -9.27 25.24 -10.57
C GLY A 148 -8.09 24.63 -9.79
N THR A 149 -7.41 23.66 -10.41
CA THR A 149 -6.14 23.10 -9.96
C THR A 149 -5.03 23.47 -10.91
N LYS A 150 -3.79 23.36 -10.44
CA LYS A 150 -2.56 23.52 -11.21
C LYS A 150 -1.56 22.44 -10.86
N PRO A 151 -0.63 22.10 -11.79
CA PRO A 151 0.42 21.16 -11.47
C PRO A 151 1.43 21.78 -10.49
N ALA A 152 1.95 20.94 -9.60
CA ALA A 152 3.02 21.28 -8.68
C ALA A 152 3.96 20.10 -8.52
N THR A 153 5.25 20.35 -8.55
CA THR A 153 6.29 19.35 -8.28
C THR A 153 6.61 19.36 -6.80
N VAL A 154 6.61 18.19 -6.18
CA VAL A 154 6.99 18.01 -4.78
C VAL A 154 8.45 17.54 -4.67
N GLU A 155 9.01 17.60 -3.46
CA GLU A 155 10.43 17.31 -3.18
C GLU A 155 10.88 15.89 -3.50
N THR A 156 9.95 14.93 -3.63
CA THR A 156 10.23 13.58 -4.13
C THR A 156 10.36 13.49 -5.64
N GLY A 157 10.06 14.58 -6.36
CA GLY A 157 10.19 14.69 -7.82
C GLY A 157 8.93 14.39 -8.62
N ILE A 158 7.86 13.94 -8.00
CA ILE A 158 6.58 13.70 -8.68
C ILE A 158 5.77 15.00 -8.83
N GLU A 159 4.89 15.02 -9.82
CA GLU A 159 3.94 16.10 -10.06
C GLU A 159 2.57 15.70 -9.49
N ILE A 160 1.96 16.62 -8.77
CA ILE A 160 0.60 16.50 -8.22
C ILE A 160 -0.27 17.68 -8.62
N GLN A 161 -1.58 17.52 -8.55
CA GLN A 161 -2.53 18.61 -8.76
C GLN A 161 -2.86 19.29 -7.44
N VAL A 162 -2.67 20.61 -7.37
CA VAL A 162 -2.94 21.40 -6.17
C VAL A 162 -3.90 22.55 -6.48
N PRO A 163 -4.63 23.08 -5.50
CA PRO A 163 -5.42 24.31 -5.67
C PRO A 163 -4.57 25.48 -6.15
N LEU A 164 -5.18 26.41 -6.86
CA LEU A 164 -4.48 27.58 -7.45
C LEU A 164 -3.76 28.46 -6.43
N PHE A 165 -4.24 28.48 -5.16
CA PHE A 165 -3.66 29.30 -4.10
C PHE A 165 -2.38 28.73 -3.47
N ILE A 166 -2.03 27.48 -3.76
CA ILE A 166 -0.81 26.86 -3.24
C ILE A 166 0.41 27.50 -3.92
N LYS A 167 1.43 27.78 -3.10
CA LYS A 167 2.68 28.43 -3.54
C LYS A 167 3.86 27.47 -3.41
N GLN A 168 4.93 27.81 -4.10
CA GLN A 168 6.23 27.17 -3.91
C GLN A 168 6.68 27.30 -2.44
N ASP A 169 7.42 26.31 -1.97
CA ASP A 169 7.90 26.17 -0.59
C ASP A 169 6.84 25.85 0.47
N GLU A 170 5.56 25.79 0.12
CA GLU A 170 4.54 25.30 1.04
C GLU A 170 4.65 23.77 1.22
N ILE A 171 4.30 23.29 2.42
CA ILE A 171 4.20 21.85 2.71
C ILE A 171 2.73 21.46 2.64
N VAL A 172 2.45 20.43 1.86
CA VAL A 172 1.10 19.92 1.64
C VAL A 172 1.00 18.45 2.03
N MET A 173 -0.17 18.03 2.49
CA MET A 173 -0.47 16.62 2.72
C MET A 173 -0.89 15.97 1.40
N VAL A 174 -0.24 14.86 1.06
CA VAL A 174 -0.45 14.11 -0.19
C VAL A 174 -0.90 12.70 0.16
N ASP A 175 -2.02 12.27 -0.40
CA ASP A 175 -2.53 10.90 -0.25
C ASP A 175 -1.56 9.92 -0.93
N THR A 176 -1.12 8.91 -0.20
CA THR A 176 -0.14 7.94 -0.69
C THR A 176 -0.73 6.87 -1.60
N ARG A 177 -2.05 6.83 -1.76
CA ARG A 177 -2.74 5.86 -2.63
C ARG A 177 -2.87 6.35 -4.07
N ASP A 178 -3.08 7.65 -4.27
CA ASP A 178 -3.38 8.23 -5.57
C ASP A 178 -2.62 9.54 -5.88
N GLY A 179 -1.84 10.05 -4.93
CA GLY A 179 -1.09 11.30 -5.08
C GLY A 179 -1.94 12.56 -4.99
N SER A 180 -3.17 12.47 -4.48
CA SER A 180 -4.07 13.63 -4.40
C SER A 180 -3.71 14.57 -3.24
N TYR A 181 -3.90 15.86 -3.47
CA TYR A 181 -3.76 16.90 -2.45
C TYR A 181 -4.86 16.75 -1.39
N GLN A 182 -4.47 16.72 -0.11
CA GLN A 182 -5.39 16.55 1.03
C GLN A 182 -5.48 17.81 1.92
N GLY A 183 -4.66 18.81 1.71
CA GLY A 183 -4.63 20.02 2.49
C GLY A 183 -3.23 20.55 2.72
N ARG A 184 -3.11 21.70 3.39
CA ARG A 184 -1.82 22.19 3.88
C ARG A 184 -1.41 21.37 5.12
N ALA A 185 -0.12 21.06 5.23
CA ALA A 185 0.42 20.55 6.48
C ALA A 185 0.55 21.70 7.48
N ASN A 186 0.05 21.49 8.69
CA ASN A 186 0.17 22.47 9.80
C ASN A 186 1.52 22.33 10.50
#